data_3c8ade6a671f07f0a28f8d75d7a577d4
#
_entry.id   3c8ade6a671f07f0a28f8d75d7a577d4
#
_cell.length_a   1.000
_cell.length_b   1.000
_cell.length_c   1.000
_cell.angle_alpha   90.00
_cell.angle_beta   90.00
_cell.angle_gamma   90.00
#
_symmetry.space_group_name_H-M   'P 1'
#
loop_
_entity.id
_entity.type
_entity.pdbx_description
1 polymer ?
#
loop_
_entity_poly.entity_id
_entity_poly.type
_entity_poly.pdbx_seq_one_letter_code
_entity_poly.pdbx_strand_id
1 'polypeptide(L)'
;MIKALDEYVFREVCTHQRRWLDEGKKIVPISINLSRASLYFESVVKRYHDIARRIGIYTHLVPIEITESAAVDNDEIKSIADKFHGNGFPLLVDDFGSGYSSLVTLNMKCFDTLKIDKSLIDYIGDSMVRGCLCTR
;
A
#
# COMPACT_ATOMS: atom_id res chain seq x y z
N MET A 1 -12.60 -16.09 2.82
CA MET A 1 -13.51 -15.00 2.41
C MET A 1 -12.75 -13.70 2.11
N ILE A 2 -11.95 -13.14 3.03
CA ILE A 2 -11.26 -11.84 2.82
C ILE A 2 -10.28 -11.83 1.64
N LYS A 3 -9.48 -12.90 1.46
CA LYS A 3 -8.55 -13.02 0.32
C LYS A 3 -9.26 -12.99 -1.05
N ALA A 4 -10.44 -13.58 -1.14
CA ALA A 4 -11.23 -13.57 -2.37
C ALA A 4 -11.80 -12.17 -2.65
N LEU A 5 -12.13 -11.42 -1.60
CA LEU A 5 -12.58 -10.03 -1.71
C LEU A 5 -11.43 -9.13 -2.19
N ASP A 6 -10.25 -9.25 -1.59
CA ASP A 6 -9.07 -8.46 -1.99
C ASP A 6 -8.72 -8.71 -3.47
N GLU A 7 -8.72 -9.98 -3.90
CA GLU A 7 -8.49 -10.34 -5.30
C GLU A 7 -9.58 -9.80 -6.23
N TYR A 8 -10.83 -9.85 -5.81
CA TYR A 8 -11.95 -9.30 -6.57
C TYR A 8 -11.78 -7.78 -6.77
N VAL A 9 -11.51 -7.05 -5.69
CA VAL A 9 -11.29 -5.59 -5.77
C VAL A 9 -10.11 -5.27 -6.71
N PHE A 10 -8.99 -5.99 -6.57
CA PHE A 10 -7.85 -5.81 -7.46
C PHE A 10 -8.22 -6.00 -8.93
N ARG A 11 -8.97 -7.06 -9.24
CA ARG A 11 -9.43 -7.37 -10.60
C ARG A 11 -10.34 -6.29 -11.15
N GLU A 12 -11.28 -5.79 -10.33
CA GLU A 12 -12.19 -4.73 -10.73
C GLU A 12 -11.45 -3.43 -11.06
N VAL A 13 -10.49 -3.02 -10.22
CA VAL A 13 -9.66 -1.83 -10.48
C VAL A 13 -8.89 -1.99 -11.80
N CYS A 14 -8.22 -3.11 -12.02
CA CYS A 14 -7.51 -3.37 -13.27
C CYS A 14 -8.45 -3.33 -14.49
N THR A 15 -9.63 -3.92 -14.37
CA THR A 15 -10.64 -3.97 -15.47
C THR A 15 -11.15 -2.57 -15.80
N HIS A 16 -11.44 -1.75 -14.78
CA HIS A 16 -11.89 -0.37 -14.99
C HIS A 16 -10.80 0.50 -15.62
N GLN A 17 -9.56 0.39 -15.15
CA GLN A 17 -8.43 1.12 -15.75
C GLN A 17 -8.21 0.69 -17.20
N ARG A 18 -8.32 -0.62 -17.51
CA ARG A 18 -8.20 -1.11 -18.89
C ARG A 18 -9.26 -0.52 -19.79
N ARG A 19 -10.52 -0.51 -19.34
CA ARG A 19 -11.62 0.10 -20.09
C ARG A 19 -11.37 1.59 -20.35
N TRP A 20 -10.89 2.35 -19.36
CA TRP A 20 -10.58 3.76 -19.55
C TRP A 20 -9.46 3.98 -20.57
N LEU A 21 -8.43 3.11 -20.56
CA LEU A 21 -7.40 3.13 -21.59
C LEU A 21 -7.98 2.88 -23.00
N ASP A 22 -8.85 1.87 -23.13
CA ASP A 22 -9.48 1.54 -24.41
C ASP A 22 -10.39 2.66 -24.92
N GLU A 23 -10.98 3.43 -24.00
CA GLU A 23 -11.78 4.62 -24.30
C GLU A 23 -10.91 5.88 -24.56
N GLY A 24 -9.58 5.76 -24.54
CA GLY A 24 -8.65 6.88 -24.74
C GLY A 24 -8.61 7.87 -23.58
N LYS A 25 -9.09 7.50 -22.40
CA LYS A 25 -9.07 8.35 -21.21
C LYS A 25 -7.69 8.34 -20.56
N LYS A 26 -7.33 9.48 -19.97
CA LYS A 26 -6.15 9.55 -19.09
C LYS A 26 -6.43 8.75 -17.82
N ILE A 27 -5.55 7.78 -17.54
CA ILE A 27 -5.62 7.03 -16.28
C ILE A 27 -4.61 7.56 -15.26
N VAL A 28 -4.94 7.36 -14.00
CA VAL A 28 -4.10 7.65 -12.84
C VAL A 28 -3.93 6.37 -12.02
N PRO A 29 -2.86 6.25 -11.23
CA PRO A 29 -2.74 5.14 -10.29
C PRO A 29 -3.92 5.11 -9.33
N ILE A 30 -4.46 3.90 -9.08
CA ILE A 30 -5.53 3.65 -8.12
C ILE A 30 -5.00 2.61 -7.15
N SER A 31 -4.75 3.01 -5.92
CA SER A 31 -4.29 2.10 -4.88
C SER A 31 -5.42 1.22 -4.36
N ILE A 32 -5.05 0.04 -3.89
CA ILE A 32 -5.97 -0.91 -3.26
C ILE A 32 -5.45 -1.32 -1.88
N ASN A 33 -6.36 -1.43 -0.94
CA ASN A 33 -6.05 -1.99 0.37
C ASN A 33 -5.84 -3.50 0.27
N LEU A 34 -4.74 -3.98 0.85
CA LEU A 34 -4.45 -5.40 0.98
C LEU A 34 -4.54 -5.81 2.44
N SER A 35 -5.45 -6.74 2.74
CA SER A 35 -5.58 -7.25 4.09
C SER A 35 -4.31 -8.00 4.54
N ARG A 36 -4.03 -7.98 5.86
CA ARG A 36 -2.92 -8.74 6.44
C ARG A 36 -2.98 -10.22 6.07
N ALA A 37 -4.18 -10.81 6.02
CA ALA A 37 -4.37 -12.22 5.66
C ALA A 37 -3.98 -12.52 4.20
N SER A 38 -4.14 -11.54 3.30
CA SER A 38 -3.71 -11.66 1.91
C SER A 38 -2.23 -11.33 1.73
N LEU A 39 -1.71 -10.35 2.47
CA LEU A 39 -0.32 -9.93 2.42
C LEU A 39 0.65 -11.11 2.66
N TYR A 40 0.38 -11.91 3.67
CA TYR A 40 1.20 -13.07 4.05
C TYR A 40 0.83 -14.36 3.29
N PHE A 41 0.00 -14.26 2.26
CA PHE A 41 -0.29 -15.41 1.42
C PHE A 41 0.80 -15.56 0.35
N GLU A 42 1.52 -16.68 0.38
CA GLU A 42 2.74 -16.93 -0.40
C GLU A 42 2.63 -16.57 -1.89
N SER A 43 1.48 -16.80 -2.49
CA SER A 43 1.28 -16.59 -3.93
C SER A 43 0.61 -15.26 -4.28
N VAL A 44 0.35 -14.34 -3.34
CA VAL A 44 -0.42 -13.11 -3.59
C VAL A 44 0.20 -12.25 -4.69
N VAL A 45 1.50 -12.00 -4.61
CA VAL A 45 2.21 -11.16 -5.58
C VAL A 45 2.11 -11.75 -6.99
N LYS A 46 2.39 -13.05 -7.11
CA LYS A 46 2.29 -13.74 -8.41
C LYS A 46 0.87 -13.70 -8.98
N ARG A 47 -0.15 -13.92 -8.14
CA ARG A 47 -1.56 -13.88 -8.56
C ARG A 47 -1.95 -12.50 -9.08
N TYR A 48 -1.58 -11.44 -8.36
CA TYR A 48 -1.87 -10.07 -8.75
C TYR A 48 -1.14 -9.68 -10.03
N HIS A 49 0.14 -10.03 -10.15
CA HIS A 49 0.89 -9.83 -11.37
C HIS A 49 0.25 -10.56 -12.57
N ASP A 50 -0.16 -11.82 -12.41
CA ASP A 50 -0.81 -12.59 -13.47
C ASP A 50 -2.17 -11.99 -13.87
N ILE A 51 -2.95 -11.48 -12.91
CA ILE A 51 -4.23 -10.78 -13.18
C ILE A 51 -3.97 -9.50 -13.97
N ALA A 52 -3.07 -8.64 -13.49
CA ALA A 52 -2.74 -7.38 -14.15
C ALA A 52 -2.26 -7.62 -15.60
N ARG A 53 -1.38 -8.60 -15.80
CA ARG A 53 -0.87 -8.98 -17.10
C ARG A 53 -1.97 -9.48 -18.05
N ARG A 54 -2.89 -10.32 -17.56
CA ARG A 54 -4.01 -10.84 -18.39
C ARG A 54 -4.96 -9.75 -18.83
N ILE A 55 -5.20 -8.76 -17.96
CA ILE A 55 -6.07 -7.61 -18.25
C ILE A 55 -5.33 -6.58 -19.12
N GLY A 56 -4.00 -6.57 -19.12
CA GLY A 56 -3.18 -5.62 -19.87
C GLY A 56 -3.01 -4.28 -19.16
N ILE A 57 -2.85 -4.31 -17.83
CA ILE A 57 -2.56 -3.15 -16.98
C ILE A 57 -1.16 -3.26 -16.40
N TYR A 58 -0.43 -2.16 -16.39
CA TYR A 58 0.87 -2.06 -15.74
C TYR A 58 0.72 -2.03 -14.23
N THR A 59 1.50 -2.81 -13.51
CA THR A 59 1.42 -2.99 -12.06
C THR A 59 1.66 -1.70 -11.28
N HIS A 60 2.48 -0.78 -11.78
CA HIS A 60 2.70 0.53 -11.16
C HIS A 60 1.46 1.42 -11.12
N LEU A 61 0.42 1.10 -11.89
CA LEU A 61 -0.86 1.80 -11.88
C LEU A 61 -1.82 1.30 -10.79
N VAL A 62 -1.46 0.21 -10.10
CA VAL A 62 -2.26 -0.34 -9.01
C VAL A 62 -1.38 -0.52 -7.75
N PRO A 63 -1.02 0.58 -7.08
CA PRO A 63 -0.26 0.53 -5.83
C PRO A 63 -0.99 -0.29 -4.77
N ILE A 64 -0.23 -0.97 -3.92
CA ILE A 64 -0.76 -1.80 -2.85
C ILE A 64 -0.64 -1.04 -1.52
N GLU A 65 -1.76 -0.85 -0.84
CA GLU A 65 -1.82 -0.24 0.49
C GLU A 65 -1.90 -1.30 1.58
N ILE A 66 -1.06 -1.18 2.59
CA ILE A 66 -1.10 -2.01 3.79
C ILE A 66 -1.18 -1.12 5.03
N THR A 67 -1.86 -1.59 6.07
CA THR A 67 -1.96 -0.84 7.32
C THR A 67 -0.62 -0.79 8.06
N GLU A 68 -0.43 0.26 8.88
CA GLU A 68 0.74 0.38 9.75
C GLU A 68 1.01 -0.90 10.54
N SER A 69 -0.02 -1.50 11.14
CA SER A 69 0.11 -2.73 11.93
C SER A 69 0.56 -3.96 11.11
N ALA A 70 0.30 -3.98 9.81
CA ALA A 70 0.79 -5.02 8.91
C ALA A 70 2.21 -4.76 8.43
N ALA A 71 2.64 -3.49 8.48
CA ALA A 71 3.96 -3.02 8.04
C ALA A 71 5.04 -3.07 9.14
N VAL A 72 4.69 -3.54 10.36
CA VAL A 72 5.65 -3.65 11.47
C VAL A 72 6.88 -4.46 11.04
N ASP A 73 8.04 -3.90 11.33
CA ASP A 73 9.33 -4.41 10.89
C ASP A 73 9.57 -5.84 11.38
N ASN A 74 9.65 -6.71 10.40
CA ASN A 74 10.17 -8.05 10.53
C ASN A 74 10.81 -8.45 9.18
N ASP A 75 11.68 -9.43 9.18
CA ASP A 75 12.35 -9.89 7.97
C ASP A 75 11.35 -10.38 6.90
N GLU A 76 10.18 -10.82 7.32
CA GLU A 76 9.12 -11.29 6.43
C GLU A 76 8.51 -10.16 5.62
N ILE A 77 8.19 -8.99 6.24
CA ILE A 77 7.62 -7.85 5.50
C ILE A 77 8.60 -7.31 4.46
N LYS A 78 9.90 -7.31 4.78
CA LYS A 78 10.94 -6.91 3.83
C LYS A 78 10.97 -7.84 2.62
N SER A 79 10.97 -9.15 2.85
CA SER A 79 10.93 -10.14 1.78
C SER A 79 9.67 -10.00 0.89
N ILE A 80 8.51 -9.71 1.50
CA ILE A 80 7.26 -9.48 0.78
C ILE A 80 7.35 -8.19 -0.06
N ALA A 81 7.88 -7.12 0.52
CA ALA A 81 8.06 -5.85 -0.17
C ALA A 81 8.98 -6.00 -1.39
N ASP A 82 10.10 -6.69 -1.24
CA ASP A 82 11.02 -6.98 -2.35
C ASP A 82 10.32 -7.74 -3.49
N LYS A 83 9.42 -8.68 -3.16
CA LYS A 83 8.62 -9.40 -4.16
C LYS A 83 7.64 -8.50 -4.89
N PHE A 84 6.95 -7.58 -4.18
CA PHE A 84 6.04 -6.62 -4.82
C PHE A 84 6.81 -5.68 -5.73
N HIS A 85 7.92 -5.09 -5.27
CA HIS A 85 8.76 -4.21 -6.07
C HIS A 85 9.36 -4.93 -7.28
N GLY A 86 9.84 -6.16 -7.09
CA GLY A 86 10.35 -6.98 -8.19
C GLY A 86 9.32 -7.30 -9.28
N ASN A 87 8.02 -7.16 -8.97
CA ASN A 87 6.90 -7.27 -9.90
C ASN A 87 6.30 -5.91 -10.31
N GLY A 88 6.95 -4.81 -9.93
CA GLY A 88 6.60 -3.45 -10.34
C GLY A 88 5.42 -2.84 -9.60
N PHE A 89 5.01 -3.39 -8.45
CA PHE A 89 3.98 -2.81 -7.60
C PHE A 89 4.58 -1.82 -6.61
N PRO A 90 4.12 -0.56 -6.58
CA PRO A 90 4.42 0.34 -5.48
C PRO A 90 3.71 -0.11 -4.20
N LEU A 91 4.39 0.05 -3.07
CA LEU A 91 3.87 -0.27 -1.74
C LEU A 91 3.67 0.99 -0.91
N LEU A 92 2.48 1.13 -0.33
CA LEU A 92 2.10 2.25 0.51
C LEU A 92 1.73 1.76 1.92
N VAL A 93 2.13 2.52 2.93
CA VAL A 93 1.62 2.34 4.30
C VAL A 93 0.47 3.31 4.53
N ASP A 94 -0.68 2.79 4.95
CA ASP A 94 -1.86 3.55 5.30
C ASP A 94 -2.04 3.69 6.82
N ASP A 95 -2.79 4.71 7.23
CA ASP A 95 -3.14 5.03 8.63
C ASP A 95 -1.91 5.19 9.55
N PHE A 96 -0.79 5.70 9.02
CA PHE A 96 0.42 5.87 9.81
C PHE A 96 0.23 6.90 10.92
N GLY A 97 0.55 6.49 12.16
CA GLY A 97 0.41 7.31 13.35
C GLY A 97 -0.91 7.10 14.10
N SER A 98 -1.79 6.23 13.61
CA SER A 98 -3.02 5.83 14.34
C SER A 98 -2.74 4.85 15.48
N GLY A 99 -1.55 4.22 15.51
CA GLY A 99 -1.14 3.22 16.48
C GLY A 99 0.05 3.65 17.36
N TYR A 100 0.52 2.72 18.19
CA TYR A 100 1.69 2.92 19.06
C TYR A 100 3.02 2.60 18.38
N SER A 101 3.03 2.37 17.07
CA SER A 101 4.25 2.05 16.35
C SER A 101 5.11 3.30 16.22
N SER A 102 6.34 3.23 16.69
CA SER A 102 7.29 4.31 16.47
C SER A 102 7.82 4.25 15.04
N LEU A 103 8.19 5.40 14.47
CA LEU A 103 8.92 5.50 13.19
C LEU A 103 10.10 4.53 13.08
N VAL A 104 10.66 4.14 14.23
CA VAL A 104 11.81 3.21 14.33
C VAL A 104 11.43 1.78 13.99
N THR A 105 10.17 1.38 14.19
CA THR A 105 9.68 0.02 13.90
C THR A 105 9.26 -0.18 12.45
N LEU A 106 9.15 0.90 11.67
CA LEU A 106 8.88 0.85 10.24
C LEU A 106 10.21 0.84 9.48
N ASN A 107 10.47 -0.23 8.73
CA ASN A 107 11.56 -0.20 7.76
C ASN A 107 11.15 0.66 6.56
N MET A 108 11.28 1.98 6.72
CA MET A 108 10.86 3.00 5.74
C MET A 108 11.42 2.76 4.33
N LYS A 109 12.51 2.00 4.20
CA LYS A 109 13.12 1.67 2.89
C LYS A 109 12.31 0.66 2.07
N CYS A 110 11.35 -0.01 2.70
CA CYS A 110 10.51 -1.01 2.05
C CYS A 110 9.24 -0.42 1.43
N PHE A 111 8.99 0.89 1.61
CA PHE A 111 7.73 1.52 1.17
C PHE A 111 8.01 2.76 0.33
N ASP A 112 7.19 2.95 -0.70
CA ASP A 112 7.30 4.09 -1.62
C ASP A 112 6.58 5.32 -1.11
N THR A 113 5.52 5.13 -0.31
CA THR A 113 4.69 6.22 0.22
C THR A 113 4.17 5.89 1.60
N LEU A 114 4.11 6.92 2.43
CA LEU A 114 3.53 6.89 3.76
C LEU A 114 2.31 7.81 3.80
N LYS A 115 1.13 7.27 4.08
CA LYS A 115 -0.10 8.04 4.26
C LYS A 115 -0.30 8.30 5.75
N ILE A 116 -0.19 9.55 6.13
CA ILE A 116 -0.30 9.97 7.54
C ILE A 116 -1.78 9.98 7.93
N ASP A 117 -2.10 9.32 9.05
CA ASP A 117 -3.44 9.36 9.60
C ASP A 117 -3.82 10.77 10.06
N LYS A 118 -5.09 11.11 9.90
CA LYS A 118 -5.63 12.43 10.28
C LYS A 118 -5.40 12.75 11.76
N SER A 119 -5.48 11.77 12.64
CA SER A 119 -5.27 11.97 14.08
C SER A 119 -3.89 12.55 14.41
N LEU A 120 -2.87 12.17 13.62
CA LEU A 120 -1.52 12.72 13.79
C LEU A 120 -1.43 14.20 13.36
N ILE A 121 -2.23 14.59 12.38
CA ILE A 121 -2.25 15.95 11.82
C ILE A 121 -3.07 16.91 12.70
N ASP A 122 -4.16 16.43 13.29
CA ASP A 122 -5.05 17.24 14.11
C ASP A 122 -4.32 17.86 15.33
N TYR A 123 -3.22 17.23 15.78
CA TYR A 123 -2.39 17.76 16.88
C TYR A 123 -1.25 18.70 16.42
N ILE A 124 -0.98 18.87 15.15
CA ILE A 124 0.13 19.70 14.64
C ILE A 124 -0.10 21.20 14.91
N GLY A 125 -1.32 21.61 15.24
CA GLY A 125 -1.68 22.98 15.65
C GLY A 125 -1.52 23.30 17.12
N ASP A 126 -1.38 22.30 17.96
CA ASP A 126 -1.35 22.48 19.42
C ASP A 126 0.05 22.90 19.89
N SER A 127 0.13 23.94 20.75
CA SER A 127 1.38 24.53 21.21
C SER A 127 2.31 23.53 21.93
N MET A 128 1.75 22.48 22.52
CA MET A 128 2.52 21.41 23.16
C MET A 128 3.28 20.52 22.16
N VAL A 129 2.75 20.30 20.96
CA VAL A 129 3.36 19.42 19.94
C VAL A 129 4.44 20.16 19.15
N ARG A 130 4.33 21.50 19.01
CA ARG A 130 5.37 22.31 18.36
C ARG A 130 6.74 22.20 19.03
N GLY A 131 6.79 22.00 20.34
CA GLY A 131 8.01 21.82 21.11
C GLY A 131 8.74 20.50 20.84
N CYS A 132 8.02 19.43 20.47
CA CYS A 132 8.60 18.11 20.22
C CYS A 132 9.10 17.92 18.77
N LEU A 133 8.53 18.64 17.80
CA LEU A 133 8.87 18.48 16.37
C LEU A 133 9.99 19.44 15.91
N CYS A 134 10.29 20.50 16.69
CA CYS A 134 11.30 21.51 16.34
C CYS A 134 12.67 21.30 16.98
N THR A 135 12.90 20.23 17.73
CA THR A 135 14.23 19.92 18.30
C THR A 135 14.84 18.72 17.61
N ARG A 136 15.24 18.89 16.35
CA ARG A 136 16.51 18.39 15.74
C ARG A 136 16.52 18.62 14.24
#